data_8d5a3dfd1ba16c445fe03c1699325379
#
_entry.id   8d5a3dfd1ba16c445fe03c1699325379
#
_cell.length_a   1.000
_cell.length_b   1.000
_cell.length_c   1.000
_cell.angle_alpha   90.00
_cell.angle_beta   90.00
_cell.angle_gamma   90.00
#
_symmetry.space_group_name_H-M   'P 1'
#
loop_
_entity.id
_entity.type
_entity.pdbx_description
1 polymer ?
#
loop_
_entity_poly.entity_id
_entity_poly.type
_entity_poly.pdbx_seq_one_letter_code
_entity_poly.pdbx_strand_id
1 'polypeptide(L)'
;MTVTPAPDTPPSTTMTDEEYGAVRAEAALWVGTSVLVTDERGFILVQHVDYRTTCLLPGGAVDKNEPPAQGAARELHEELGVTMTVDRGLAVDWVSADSLNAPASMRFPGEILHVYDGGTWNNEQIAAIRLPDREVKSVEFVEPARLPDLMAPGDARRALSALRARINAGGPALLENGSPIAPTVLDRVGALRTARARHHLPFHASPAPEQLSVVQVWGWLLGPDGRVLVLLEPDTGAALLPGGAPALPDGGDPLVTPRREVREEAAAEFGTPLFLGHLCDPDKPYARLRYAAPLTRLGPPSVDPATGRTHIRVLATPEQASELFDWGLPAADQLAAVHQARARLGIPRAARQPLTELPDAIDLTTL
;
A
#
# COMPACT_ATOMS: atom_id res chain seq x y z
N MET A 1 -14.03 6.15 -8.73
CA MET A 1 -14.56 7.10 -9.72
C MET A 1 -14.03 6.65 -11.06
N THR A 2 -14.88 6.48 -12.07
CA THR A 2 -14.48 6.03 -13.42
C THR A 2 -14.56 7.23 -14.35
N VAL A 3 -13.49 7.49 -15.10
CA VAL A 3 -13.43 8.56 -16.10
C VAL A 3 -13.55 7.92 -17.48
N THR A 4 -14.46 8.44 -18.31
CA THR A 4 -14.72 7.95 -19.67
C THR A 4 -14.36 9.06 -20.69
N PRO A 5 -13.83 8.75 -21.88
CA PRO A 5 -13.42 9.73 -22.86
C PRO A 5 -14.59 10.53 -23.46
N ALA A 6 -14.30 11.72 -23.97
CA ALA A 6 -15.25 12.55 -24.70
C ALA A 6 -15.52 12.01 -26.12
N PRO A 7 -16.72 12.20 -26.70
CA PRO A 7 -17.20 11.47 -27.88
C PRO A 7 -16.60 11.83 -29.25
N ASP A 8 -15.75 12.85 -29.41
CA ASP A 8 -15.39 13.41 -30.72
C ASP A 8 -13.88 13.50 -31.05
N THR A 9 -13.11 12.42 -30.89
CA THR A 9 -11.70 12.38 -31.36
C THR A 9 -11.55 11.51 -32.63
N PRO A 10 -10.71 11.90 -33.66
CA PRO A 10 -10.52 11.09 -34.88
C PRO A 10 -9.81 9.75 -34.60
N PRO A 11 -9.96 8.70 -35.45
CA PRO A 11 -9.39 7.38 -35.16
C PRO A 11 -7.87 7.43 -35.11
N SER A 12 -7.28 6.92 -34.04
CA SER A 12 -5.86 6.58 -34.01
C SER A 12 -5.66 5.39 -34.95
N THR A 13 -4.63 5.41 -35.75
CA THR A 13 -4.23 4.24 -36.57
C THR A 13 -3.50 3.29 -35.63
N THR A 14 -4.25 2.43 -34.93
CA THR A 14 -3.69 1.39 -34.09
C THR A 14 -2.93 0.42 -34.99
N MET A 15 -1.63 0.24 -34.76
CA MET A 15 -0.84 -0.80 -35.42
C MET A 15 -1.43 -2.17 -35.11
N THR A 16 -1.46 -3.05 -36.12
CA THR A 16 -1.79 -4.46 -35.88
C THR A 16 -0.65 -5.12 -35.08
N ASP A 17 -0.94 -6.24 -34.40
CA ASP A 17 0.09 -7.04 -33.69
C ASP A 17 1.26 -7.42 -34.59
N GLU A 18 1.00 -7.67 -35.87
CA GLU A 18 2.02 -8.02 -36.87
C GLU A 18 2.92 -6.84 -37.22
N GLU A 19 2.34 -5.65 -37.44
CA GLU A 19 3.09 -4.40 -37.68
C GLU A 19 3.92 -4.01 -36.46
N TYR A 20 3.34 -4.10 -35.27
CA TYR A 20 4.03 -3.84 -34.01
C TYR A 20 5.19 -4.83 -33.78
N GLY A 21 4.96 -6.12 -34.04
CA GLY A 21 5.97 -7.15 -33.98
C GLY A 21 7.09 -6.96 -35.01
N ALA A 22 6.77 -6.48 -36.22
CA ALA A 22 7.76 -6.21 -37.24
C ALA A 22 8.70 -5.07 -36.87
N VAL A 23 8.17 -3.98 -36.31
CA VAL A 23 8.97 -2.85 -35.82
C VAL A 23 9.93 -3.24 -34.69
N ARG A 24 9.54 -4.20 -33.86
CA ARG A 24 10.29 -4.65 -32.68
C ARG A 24 11.09 -5.95 -32.86
N ALA A 25 10.97 -6.62 -34.01
CA ALA A 25 11.55 -7.94 -34.26
C ALA A 25 13.08 -8.01 -34.18
N GLU A 26 13.78 -6.90 -34.33
CA GLU A 26 15.23 -6.81 -34.23
C GLU A 26 15.73 -6.50 -32.82
N ALA A 27 14.83 -6.18 -31.89
CA ALA A 27 15.19 -5.90 -30.50
C ALA A 27 15.52 -7.21 -29.76
N ALA A 28 16.64 -7.23 -29.03
CA ALA A 28 16.96 -8.37 -28.16
C ALA A 28 15.97 -8.50 -27.00
N LEU A 29 15.44 -7.39 -26.53
CA LEU A 29 14.42 -7.25 -25.48
C LEU A 29 13.59 -5.99 -25.73
N TRP A 30 12.34 -6.01 -25.30
CA TRP A 30 11.57 -4.79 -25.20
C TRP A 30 11.88 -4.07 -23.88
N VAL A 31 11.66 -2.78 -23.84
CA VAL A 31 11.73 -1.98 -22.63
C VAL A 31 10.40 -1.26 -22.48
N GLY A 32 9.73 -1.53 -21.37
CA GLY A 32 8.46 -0.90 -21.04
C GLY A 32 8.53 -0.11 -19.75
N THR A 33 7.53 0.73 -19.56
CA THR A 33 7.32 1.52 -18.35
C THR A 33 5.88 1.40 -17.88
N SER A 34 5.70 1.52 -16.57
CA SER A 34 4.40 1.70 -15.94
C SER A 34 4.52 2.68 -14.79
N VAL A 35 3.42 3.32 -14.43
CA VAL A 35 3.38 4.26 -13.31
C VAL A 35 2.33 3.82 -12.29
N LEU A 36 2.75 3.63 -11.06
CA LEU A 36 1.87 3.33 -9.94
C LEU A 36 1.36 4.63 -9.33
N VAL A 37 0.10 4.93 -9.54
CA VAL A 37 -0.60 6.07 -8.93
C VAL A 37 -1.62 5.53 -7.93
N THR A 38 -1.74 6.17 -6.77
CA THR A 38 -2.81 5.88 -5.81
C THR A 38 -3.66 7.13 -5.58
N ASP A 39 -4.91 6.94 -5.14
CA ASP A 39 -5.67 8.03 -4.53
C ASP A 39 -5.38 8.11 -3.02
N GLU A 40 -6.02 9.09 -2.36
CA GLU A 40 -5.88 9.32 -0.92
C GLU A 40 -6.43 8.18 -0.05
N ARG A 41 -7.17 7.23 -0.64
CA ARG A 41 -7.64 6.00 0.02
C ARG A 41 -6.65 4.84 -0.13
N GLY A 42 -5.58 5.00 -0.90
CA GLY A 42 -4.65 3.94 -1.24
C GLY A 42 -5.10 3.07 -2.43
N PHE A 43 -6.20 3.42 -3.11
CA PHE A 43 -6.68 2.73 -4.29
C PHE A 43 -5.77 3.02 -5.48
N ILE A 44 -5.49 2.00 -6.29
CA ILE A 44 -4.56 2.07 -7.41
C ILE A 44 -5.31 2.46 -8.69
N LEU A 45 -4.75 3.42 -9.42
CA LEU A 45 -5.23 3.78 -10.77
C LEU A 45 -4.94 2.64 -11.74
N VAL A 46 -5.97 2.13 -12.38
CA VAL A 46 -5.88 1.18 -13.48
C VAL A 46 -6.60 1.72 -14.70
N GLN A 47 -6.15 1.31 -15.88
CA GLN A 47 -6.75 1.66 -17.15
C GLN A 47 -7.33 0.45 -17.87
N HIS A 48 -8.47 0.66 -18.52
CA HIS A 48 -9.12 -0.26 -19.42
C HIS A 48 -8.78 0.15 -20.85
N VAL A 49 -8.12 -0.74 -21.58
CA VAL A 49 -7.69 -0.49 -22.96
C VAL A 49 -8.58 -1.24 -23.96
N ASP A 50 -8.46 -0.94 -25.25
CA ASP A 50 -9.31 -1.54 -26.27
C ASP A 50 -8.79 -2.90 -26.76
N TYR A 51 -7.48 -3.14 -26.68
CA TYR A 51 -6.79 -4.33 -27.16
C TYR A 51 -6.63 -5.46 -26.14
N ARG A 52 -7.06 -5.25 -24.88
CA ARG A 52 -7.03 -6.27 -23.81
C ARG A 52 -8.32 -6.28 -23.00
N THR A 53 -8.64 -7.45 -22.45
CA THR A 53 -9.76 -7.61 -21.52
C THR A 53 -9.40 -7.36 -20.07
N THR A 54 -8.11 -7.36 -19.75
CA THR A 54 -7.57 -7.09 -18.40
C THR A 54 -7.09 -5.65 -18.28
N CYS A 55 -7.17 -5.10 -17.09
CA CYS A 55 -6.65 -3.77 -16.79
C CYS A 55 -5.12 -3.74 -16.75
N LEU A 56 -4.57 -2.53 -16.88
CA LEU A 56 -3.14 -2.24 -16.79
C LEU A 56 -2.91 -1.06 -15.84
N LEU A 57 -1.68 -0.91 -15.36
CA LEU A 57 -1.20 0.39 -14.90
C LEU A 57 -0.97 1.30 -16.11
N PRO A 58 -1.10 2.63 -15.99
CA PRO A 58 -0.69 3.56 -17.03
C PRO A 58 0.77 3.34 -17.44
N GLY A 59 1.05 3.43 -18.74
CA GLY A 59 2.40 3.26 -19.25
C GLY A 59 2.44 2.48 -20.57
N GLY A 60 3.62 2.42 -21.16
CA GLY A 60 3.80 1.78 -22.45
C GLY A 60 5.26 1.54 -22.79
N ALA A 61 5.55 1.47 -24.08
CA ALA A 61 6.88 1.17 -24.59
C ALA A 61 7.81 2.39 -24.51
N VAL A 62 9.06 2.13 -24.22
CA VAL A 62 10.13 3.15 -24.29
C VAL A 62 10.56 3.34 -25.75
N ASP A 63 10.64 4.58 -26.18
CA ASP A 63 11.08 4.93 -27.52
C ASP A 63 12.63 4.84 -27.68
N LYS A 64 13.07 4.82 -28.93
CA LYS A 64 14.50 4.79 -29.24
C LYS A 64 15.21 6.01 -28.65
N ASN A 65 16.26 5.77 -27.86
CA ASN A 65 17.06 6.78 -27.16
C ASN A 65 16.30 7.55 -26.06
N GLU A 66 15.15 7.08 -25.66
CA GLU A 66 14.37 7.65 -24.57
C GLU A 66 14.74 6.98 -23.23
N PRO A 67 15.09 7.74 -22.18
CA PRO A 67 15.22 7.17 -20.83
C PRO A 67 13.88 6.63 -20.31
N PRO A 68 13.83 5.47 -19.63
CA PRO A 68 12.56 4.88 -19.19
C PRO A 68 11.68 5.81 -18.33
N ALA A 69 12.27 6.68 -17.50
CA ALA A 69 11.52 7.65 -16.71
C ALA A 69 10.84 8.74 -17.58
N GLN A 70 11.48 9.13 -18.70
CA GLN A 70 10.88 10.05 -19.65
C GLN A 70 9.74 9.37 -20.43
N GLY A 71 9.94 8.12 -20.85
CA GLY A 71 8.90 7.30 -21.46
C GLY A 71 7.67 7.19 -20.55
N ALA A 72 7.87 6.89 -19.27
CA ALA A 72 6.77 6.85 -18.29
C ALA A 72 6.02 8.19 -18.19
N ALA A 73 6.72 9.32 -18.18
CA ALA A 73 6.09 10.64 -18.14
C ALA A 73 5.35 10.98 -19.44
N ARG A 74 5.90 10.60 -20.60
CA ARG A 74 5.27 10.75 -21.91
C ARG A 74 3.97 9.95 -21.99
N GLU A 75 4.00 8.67 -21.61
CA GLU A 75 2.82 7.80 -21.61
C GLU A 75 1.70 8.34 -20.71
N LEU A 76 2.02 8.82 -19.50
CA LEU A 76 1.02 9.48 -18.65
C LEU A 76 0.38 10.69 -19.33
N HIS A 77 1.14 11.45 -20.13
CA HIS A 77 0.60 12.58 -20.86
C HIS A 77 -0.28 12.11 -22.01
N GLU A 78 0.15 11.13 -22.77
CA GLU A 78 -0.57 10.60 -23.94
C GLU A 78 -1.86 9.89 -23.52
N GLU A 79 -1.81 9.06 -22.48
CA GLU A 79 -2.95 8.26 -22.02
C GLU A 79 -3.93 9.02 -21.12
N LEU A 80 -3.41 9.88 -20.23
CA LEU A 80 -4.22 10.52 -19.17
C LEU A 80 -4.28 12.04 -19.27
N GLY A 81 -3.56 12.65 -20.21
CA GLY A 81 -3.45 14.09 -20.33
C GLY A 81 -2.72 14.76 -19.16
N VAL A 82 -1.97 14.00 -18.36
CA VAL A 82 -1.30 14.48 -17.15
C VAL A 82 0.19 14.69 -17.41
N THR A 83 0.67 15.91 -17.15
CA THR A 83 2.10 16.23 -17.23
C THR A 83 2.72 16.19 -15.85
N MET A 84 3.64 15.25 -15.63
CA MET A 84 4.42 15.15 -14.39
C MET A 84 5.81 14.55 -14.66
N THR A 85 6.73 14.76 -13.73
CA THR A 85 8.01 14.06 -13.71
C THR A 85 7.90 12.83 -12.82
N VAL A 86 8.53 11.76 -13.24
CA VAL A 86 8.67 10.52 -12.43
C VAL A 86 10.17 10.26 -12.26
N ASP A 87 10.61 10.19 -11.02
CA ASP A 87 12.05 10.10 -10.66
C ASP A 87 12.36 8.95 -9.70
N ARG A 88 11.32 8.33 -9.13
CA ARG A 88 11.46 7.23 -8.18
C ARG A 88 11.02 5.91 -8.80
N GLY A 89 11.95 4.97 -9.00
CA GLY A 89 11.64 3.59 -9.38
C GLY A 89 11.10 2.80 -8.19
N LEU A 90 10.04 2.00 -8.43
CA LEU A 90 9.43 1.11 -7.45
C LEU A 90 9.71 -0.36 -7.75
N ALA A 91 9.81 -0.74 -9.03
CA ALA A 91 10.15 -2.09 -9.43
C ALA A 91 10.84 -2.11 -10.79
N VAL A 92 11.66 -3.16 -11.00
CA VAL A 92 12.19 -3.54 -12.30
C VAL A 92 11.88 -5.03 -12.46
N ASP A 93 11.12 -5.38 -13.50
CA ASP A 93 10.67 -6.74 -13.76
C ASP A 93 11.29 -7.30 -15.04
N TRP A 94 11.87 -8.48 -14.93
CA TRP A 94 12.22 -9.30 -16.06
C TRP A 94 10.98 -10.12 -16.48
N VAL A 95 10.41 -9.80 -17.65
CA VAL A 95 9.27 -10.52 -18.22
C VAL A 95 9.80 -11.46 -19.31
N SER A 96 9.73 -12.77 -19.07
CA SER A 96 10.24 -13.75 -20.03
C SER A 96 9.37 -13.84 -21.29
N ALA A 97 9.96 -14.22 -22.40
CA ALA A 97 9.26 -14.42 -23.67
C ALA A 97 8.06 -15.38 -23.56
N ASP A 98 8.19 -16.40 -22.69
CA ASP A 98 7.18 -17.44 -22.51
C ASP A 98 6.11 -17.08 -21.47
N SER A 99 6.26 -15.94 -20.76
CA SER A 99 5.34 -15.56 -19.67
C SER A 99 4.02 -14.96 -20.14
N LEU A 100 3.97 -14.48 -21.37
CA LEU A 100 2.79 -13.93 -22.01
C LEU A 100 2.23 -14.91 -23.01
N ASN A 101 0.92 -15.14 -23.00
CA ASN A 101 0.21 -15.80 -24.11
C ASN A 101 0.08 -14.82 -25.29
N ALA A 102 1.21 -14.19 -25.67
CA ALA A 102 1.23 -13.27 -26.79
C ALA A 102 1.04 -14.03 -28.11
N PRO A 103 0.30 -13.48 -29.09
CA PRO A 103 0.22 -14.04 -30.42
C PRO A 103 1.62 -14.21 -31.04
N ALA A 104 1.86 -15.30 -31.74
CA ALA A 104 3.17 -15.54 -32.39
C ALA A 104 3.57 -14.41 -33.35
N SER A 105 2.60 -13.70 -33.92
CA SER A 105 2.80 -12.51 -34.76
C SER A 105 3.48 -11.36 -34.02
N MET A 106 3.28 -11.23 -32.73
CA MET A 106 3.94 -10.21 -31.90
C MET A 106 5.45 -10.39 -31.76
N ARG A 107 5.97 -11.63 -31.96
CA ARG A 107 7.41 -11.93 -31.83
C ARG A 107 8.02 -11.41 -30.51
N PHE A 108 7.28 -11.53 -29.43
CA PHE A 108 7.69 -11.03 -28.11
C PHE A 108 9.01 -11.66 -27.65
N PRO A 109 10.11 -10.90 -27.52
CA PRO A 109 11.41 -11.45 -27.18
C PRO A 109 11.67 -11.56 -25.66
N GLY A 110 10.76 -11.06 -24.85
CA GLY A 110 10.90 -10.72 -23.45
C GLY A 110 11.01 -9.20 -23.25
N GLU A 111 10.87 -8.76 -22.01
CA GLU A 111 10.81 -7.34 -21.68
C GLU A 111 11.50 -7.03 -20.35
N ILE A 112 12.12 -5.86 -20.25
CA ILE A 112 12.45 -5.22 -18.98
C ILE A 112 11.43 -4.12 -18.74
N LEU A 113 10.60 -4.27 -17.71
CA LEU A 113 9.55 -3.33 -17.39
C LEU A 113 9.87 -2.57 -16.11
N HIS A 114 9.93 -1.24 -16.22
CA HIS A 114 10.17 -0.33 -15.11
C HIS A 114 8.84 0.16 -14.54
N VAL A 115 8.64 0.07 -13.22
CA VAL A 115 7.50 0.67 -12.54
C VAL A 115 7.97 1.87 -11.74
N TYR A 116 7.39 3.03 -12.02
CA TYR A 116 7.69 4.29 -11.35
C TYR A 116 6.60 4.71 -10.36
N ASP A 117 7.00 5.58 -9.42
CA ASP A 117 6.10 6.18 -8.45
C ASP A 117 5.41 7.41 -9.02
N GLY A 118 4.12 7.32 -9.27
CA GLY A 118 3.26 8.45 -9.66
C GLY A 118 2.66 9.21 -8.49
N GLY A 119 3.00 8.80 -7.25
CA GLY A 119 2.52 9.45 -6.03
C GLY A 119 1.08 9.13 -5.67
N THR A 120 0.55 9.93 -4.76
CA THR A 120 -0.85 9.87 -4.33
C THR A 120 -1.58 11.11 -4.85
N TRP A 121 -2.62 10.90 -5.63
CA TRP A 121 -3.39 11.97 -6.25
C TRP A 121 -4.62 12.34 -5.43
N ASN A 122 -4.83 13.64 -5.28
CA ASN A 122 -6.03 14.19 -4.67
C ASN A 122 -7.17 14.30 -5.69
N ASN A 123 -8.36 14.68 -5.20
CA ASN A 123 -9.54 14.79 -6.05
C ASN A 123 -9.37 15.80 -7.20
N GLU A 124 -8.57 16.84 -7.04
CA GLU A 124 -8.32 17.84 -8.10
C GLU A 124 -7.49 17.24 -9.23
N GLN A 125 -6.42 16.53 -8.88
CA GLN A 125 -5.57 15.82 -9.85
C GLN A 125 -6.36 14.72 -10.58
N ILE A 126 -7.20 13.99 -9.87
CA ILE A 126 -8.07 12.96 -10.46
C ILE A 126 -9.09 13.59 -11.41
N ALA A 127 -9.70 14.71 -11.05
CA ALA A 127 -10.63 15.43 -11.90
C ALA A 127 -9.97 16.08 -13.14
N ALA A 128 -8.66 16.26 -13.11
CA ALA A 128 -7.88 16.77 -14.23
C ALA A 128 -7.58 15.72 -15.31
N ILE A 129 -7.79 14.43 -15.03
CA ILE A 129 -7.56 13.36 -16.01
C ILE A 129 -8.37 13.63 -17.27
N ARG A 130 -7.71 13.50 -18.43
CA ARG A 130 -8.31 13.51 -19.76
C ARG A 130 -7.85 12.24 -20.46
N LEU A 131 -8.64 11.72 -21.33
CA LEU A 131 -8.30 10.54 -22.13
C LEU A 131 -8.18 10.96 -23.60
N PRO A 132 -7.05 11.55 -23.98
CA PRO A 132 -6.84 12.05 -25.35
C PRO A 132 -6.63 10.91 -26.32
N ASP A 133 -6.01 9.83 -25.87
CA ASP A 133 -5.81 8.63 -26.68
C ASP A 133 -7.08 7.75 -26.67
N ARG A 134 -7.34 7.10 -27.81
CA ARG A 134 -8.46 6.18 -27.96
C ARG A 134 -8.18 4.77 -27.47
N GLU A 135 -6.91 4.43 -27.28
CA GLU A 135 -6.52 3.13 -26.72
C GLU A 135 -7.05 2.97 -25.29
N VAL A 136 -7.08 4.05 -24.51
CA VAL A 136 -7.63 4.03 -23.16
C VAL A 136 -9.13 4.35 -23.19
N LYS A 137 -9.95 3.34 -22.92
CA LYS A 137 -11.42 3.47 -22.84
C LYS A 137 -11.90 4.16 -21.59
N SER A 138 -11.28 3.84 -20.47
CA SER A 138 -11.63 4.40 -19.16
C SER A 138 -10.53 4.12 -18.14
N VAL A 139 -10.55 4.88 -17.06
CA VAL A 139 -9.69 4.63 -15.88
C VAL A 139 -10.55 4.56 -14.63
N GLU A 140 -10.08 3.80 -13.67
CA GLU A 140 -10.71 3.71 -12.35
C GLU A 140 -9.66 3.52 -11.25
N PHE A 141 -10.03 3.88 -10.02
CA PHE A 141 -9.22 3.59 -8.83
C PHE A 141 -9.80 2.36 -8.13
N VAL A 142 -8.97 1.33 -7.97
CA VAL A 142 -9.38 0.02 -7.42
C VAL A 142 -8.58 -0.34 -6.18
N GLU A 143 -9.21 -1.08 -5.27
CA GLU A 143 -8.52 -1.61 -4.10
C GLU A 143 -7.38 -2.55 -4.52
N PRO A 144 -6.22 -2.48 -3.85
CA PRO A 144 -5.10 -3.39 -4.13
C PRO A 144 -5.50 -4.87 -4.13
N ALA A 145 -6.40 -5.26 -3.23
CA ALA A 145 -6.89 -6.64 -3.12
C ALA A 145 -7.62 -7.15 -4.36
N ARG A 146 -8.19 -6.26 -5.18
CA ARG A 146 -8.92 -6.60 -6.40
C ARG A 146 -8.04 -6.73 -7.63
N LEU A 147 -6.79 -6.28 -7.58
CA LEU A 147 -5.91 -6.35 -8.76
C LEU A 147 -5.78 -7.76 -9.34
N PRO A 148 -5.68 -8.85 -8.54
CA PRO A 148 -5.62 -10.21 -9.10
C PRO A 148 -6.84 -10.63 -9.92
N ASP A 149 -8.00 -10.00 -9.69
CA ASP A 149 -9.25 -10.28 -10.42
C ASP A 149 -9.39 -9.45 -11.70
N LEU A 150 -8.66 -8.33 -11.79
CA LEU A 150 -8.79 -7.33 -12.86
C LEU A 150 -7.63 -7.33 -13.85
N MET A 151 -6.45 -7.74 -13.43
CA MET A 151 -5.22 -7.70 -14.20
C MET A 151 -4.76 -9.10 -14.57
N ALA A 152 -3.90 -9.22 -15.59
CA ALA A 152 -3.18 -10.45 -15.83
C ALA A 152 -2.30 -10.81 -14.60
N PRO A 153 -2.09 -12.11 -14.30
CA PRO A 153 -1.43 -12.50 -13.05
C PRO A 153 -0.04 -11.89 -12.82
N GLY A 154 0.76 -11.72 -13.89
CA GLY A 154 2.07 -11.07 -13.82
C GLY A 154 1.95 -9.58 -13.51
N ASP A 155 1.02 -8.88 -14.18
CA ASP A 155 0.79 -7.46 -14.00
C ASP A 155 0.27 -7.15 -12.59
N ALA A 156 -0.67 -7.97 -12.07
CA ALA A 156 -1.18 -7.84 -10.71
C ALA A 156 -0.07 -8.01 -9.66
N ARG A 157 0.77 -9.04 -9.80
CA ARG A 157 1.90 -9.27 -8.90
C ARG A 157 2.88 -8.10 -8.93
N ARG A 158 3.22 -7.61 -10.12
CA ARG A 158 4.12 -6.46 -10.32
C ARG A 158 3.59 -5.21 -9.66
N ALA A 159 2.32 -4.86 -9.88
CA ALA A 159 1.68 -3.71 -9.27
C ALA A 159 1.67 -3.79 -7.73
N LEU A 160 1.35 -4.96 -7.16
CA LEU A 160 1.37 -5.17 -5.72
C LEU A 160 2.79 -5.14 -5.14
N SER A 161 3.79 -5.70 -5.85
CA SER A 161 5.19 -5.61 -5.43
C SER A 161 5.71 -4.17 -5.46
N ALA A 162 5.33 -3.39 -6.47
CA ALA A 162 5.64 -1.97 -6.55
C ALA A 162 5.02 -1.18 -5.38
N LEU A 163 3.76 -1.46 -5.04
CA LEU A 163 3.10 -0.81 -3.89
C LEU A 163 3.79 -1.18 -2.56
N ARG A 164 4.16 -2.45 -2.38
CA ARG A 164 4.93 -2.88 -1.19
C ARG A 164 6.30 -2.23 -1.13
N ALA A 165 7.00 -2.10 -2.26
CA ALA A 165 8.29 -1.40 -2.33
C ALA A 165 8.15 0.09 -1.96
N ARG A 166 7.06 0.75 -2.38
CA ARG A 166 6.74 2.13 -1.97
C ARG A 166 6.62 2.25 -0.45
N ILE A 167 5.84 1.36 0.17
CA ILE A 167 5.60 1.36 1.62
C ILE A 167 6.87 0.94 2.36
N ASN A 168 7.55 -0.10 1.89
CA ASN A 168 8.77 -0.62 2.51
C ASN A 168 9.94 0.36 2.47
N ALA A 169 10.00 1.24 1.45
CA ALA A 169 11.07 2.22 1.27
C ALA A 169 12.50 1.63 1.16
N GLY A 170 12.60 0.36 0.75
CA GLY A 170 13.86 -0.38 0.63
C GLY A 170 14.56 -0.24 -0.75
N GLY A 171 14.06 0.64 -1.61
CA GLY A 171 14.47 0.75 -3.01
C GLY A 171 13.56 -0.03 -3.95
N PRO A 172 13.84 -0.02 -5.27
CA PRO A 172 13.05 -0.76 -6.24
C PRO A 172 13.09 -2.27 -6.00
N ALA A 173 11.93 -2.92 -6.10
CA ALA A 173 11.86 -4.38 -6.09
C ALA A 173 12.41 -4.93 -7.42
N LEU A 174 13.31 -5.90 -7.33
CA LEU A 174 13.73 -6.68 -8.50
C LEU A 174 12.82 -7.89 -8.66
N LEU A 175 12.19 -7.99 -9.82
CA LEU A 175 11.16 -8.98 -10.09
C LEU A 175 11.54 -9.90 -11.26
N GLU A 176 10.96 -11.08 -11.25
CA GLU A 176 10.92 -12.03 -12.36
C GLU A 176 9.47 -12.45 -12.59
N ASN A 177 8.92 -12.08 -13.74
CA ASN A 177 7.50 -12.30 -14.08
C ASN A 177 6.53 -11.83 -12.99
N GLY A 178 6.80 -10.65 -12.44
CA GLY A 178 6.03 -10.01 -11.37
C GLY A 178 6.31 -10.54 -9.96
N SER A 179 7.18 -11.52 -9.79
CA SER A 179 7.53 -12.12 -8.49
C SER A 179 8.86 -11.57 -7.96
N PRO A 180 8.95 -11.14 -6.69
CA PRO A 180 10.19 -10.61 -6.13
C PRO A 180 11.28 -11.68 -6.07
N ILE A 181 12.49 -11.35 -6.55
CA ILE A 181 13.69 -12.21 -6.44
C ILE A 181 14.17 -12.28 -4.98
N ALA A 182 14.03 -11.15 -4.25
CA ALA A 182 14.35 -11.05 -2.83
C ALA A 182 13.11 -10.53 -2.07
N PRO A 183 12.19 -11.42 -1.67
CA PRO A 183 10.93 -11.00 -1.05
C PRO A 183 11.16 -10.36 0.33
N THR A 184 10.55 -9.18 0.52
CA THR A 184 10.49 -8.49 1.82
C THR A 184 9.50 -9.18 2.76
N VAL A 185 9.39 -8.72 4.01
CA VAL A 185 8.38 -9.22 4.95
C VAL A 185 6.95 -9.01 4.39
N LEU A 186 6.70 -7.89 3.70
CA LEU A 186 5.39 -7.59 3.11
C LEU A 186 5.04 -8.53 1.94
N ASP A 187 6.03 -8.96 1.18
CA ASP A 187 5.84 -9.93 0.08
C ASP A 187 5.54 -11.33 0.63
N ARG A 188 6.27 -11.75 1.68
CA ARG A 188 6.11 -13.08 2.29
C ARG A 188 4.75 -13.28 2.96
N VAL A 189 4.24 -12.26 3.64
CA VAL A 189 2.93 -12.32 4.29
C VAL A 189 1.78 -11.99 3.34
N GLY A 190 2.06 -11.60 2.09
CA GLY A 190 1.05 -11.22 1.13
C GLY A 190 0.31 -9.92 1.49
N ALA A 191 0.94 -9.03 2.28
CA ALA A 191 0.35 -7.74 2.65
C ALA A 191 -0.17 -6.99 1.40
N LEU A 192 -1.29 -6.30 1.54
CA LEU A 192 -2.02 -5.60 0.48
C LEU A 192 -2.75 -6.52 -0.53
N ARG A 193 -2.49 -7.84 -0.51
CA ARG A 193 -3.24 -8.80 -1.34
C ARG A 193 -4.66 -9.05 -0.81
N THR A 194 -4.75 -9.10 0.53
CA THR A 194 -6.00 -9.39 1.24
C THR A 194 -6.58 -8.15 1.93
N ALA A 195 -5.95 -6.98 1.76
CA ALA A 195 -6.50 -5.72 2.26
C ALA A 195 -7.91 -5.53 1.66
N ARG A 196 -8.91 -5.49 2.53
CA ARG A 196 -10.28 -5.15 2.14
C ARG A 196 -10.46 -3.67 2.34
N ALA A 197 -11.28 -3.01 1.50
CA ALA A 197 -11.75 -1.67 1.81
C ALA A 197 -12.35 -1.70 3.22
N ARG A 198 -11.62 -1.10 4.14
CA ARG A 198 -12.16 -0.87 5.48
C ARG A 198 -12.97 0.41 5.39
N HIS A 199 -14.14 0.42 5.98
CA HIS A 199 -14.88 1.65 6.16
C HIS A 199 -14.01 2.61 6.95
N HIS A 200 -13.69 3.75 6.35
CA HIS A 200 -12.97 4.81 7.02
C HIS A 200 -13.88 5.41 8.09
N LEU A 201 -13.60 5.07 9.34
CA LEU A 201 -14.36 5.59 10.46
C LEU A 201 -13.83 6.97 10.84
N PRO A 202 -14.70 7.97 11.03
CA PRO A 202 -14.29 9.30 11.48
C PRO A 202 -13.48 9.24 12.77
N PHE A 203 -12.35 9.96 12.81
CA PHE A 203 -11.53 10.12 14.00
C PHE A 203 -11.90 11.43 14.71
N HIS A 204 -12.06 11.37 16.03
CA HIS A 204 -12.35 12.49 16.90
C HIS A 204 -11.29 12.60 17.99
N ALA A 205 -10.54 13.69 18.01
CA ALA A 205 -9.52 13.99 19.03
C ALA A 205 -10.15 14.47 20.36
N SER A 206 -11.20 13.80 20.81
CA SER A 206 -11.97 14.09 22.02
C SER A 206 -12.33 12.79 22.74
N PRO A 207 -12.67 12.83 24.04
CA PRO A 207 -13.23 11.67 24.72
C PRO A 207 -14.45 11.10 23.99
N ALA A 208 -14.60 9.78 24.01
CA ALA A 208 -15.78 9.16 23.45
C ALA A 208 -17.03 9.55 24.26
N PRO A 209 -18.15 9.89 23.60
CA PRO A 209 -19.42 10.13 24.28
C PRO A 209 -19.82 8.91 25.12
N GLU A 210 -20.40 9.14 26.33
CA GLU A 210 -20.77 8.08 27.27
C GLU A 210 -21.79 7.08 26.70
N GLN A 211 -22.63 7.51 25.75
CA GLN A 211 -23.61 6.67 25.10
C GLN A 211 -23.01 5.67 24.10
N LEU A 212 -21.73 5.80 23.76
CA LEU A 212 -21.06 4.87 22.86
C LEU A 212 -20.42 3.72 23.65
N SER A 213 -20.68 2.50 23.23
CA SER A 213 -20.03 1.33 23.78
C SER A 213 -18.58 1.21 23.26
N VAL A 214 -17.63 1.09 24.16
CA VAL A 214 -16.23 0.84 23.77
C VAL A 214 -16.09 -0.60 23.33
N VAL A 215 -15.82 -0.81 22.04
CA VAL A 215 -15.69 -2.15 21.42
C VAL A 215 -14.25 -2.50 21.05
N GLN A 216 -13.33 -1.53 21.12
CA GLN A 216 -11.92 -1.74 20.76
C GLN A 216 -11.04 -0.68 21.42
N VAL A 217 -9.86 -1.11 21.86
CA VAL A 217 -8.82 -0.24 22.42
C VAL A 217 -7.48 -0.61 21.78
N TRP A 218 -6.91 0.27 20.97
CA TRP A 218 -5.64 0.05 20.26
C TRP A 218 -4.58 1.09 20.63
N GLY A 219 -3.32 0.65 20.65
CA GLY A 219 -2.17 1.45 21.04
C GLY A 219 -1.18 1.69 19.90
N TRP A 220 -0.84 2.97 19.66
CA TRP A 220 0.34 3.35 18.91
C TRP A 220 1.55 3.28 19.84
N LEU A 221 2.24 2.13 19.84
CA LEU A 221 3.36 1.86 20.74
C LEU A 221 4.66 2.32 20.07
N LEU A 222 5.17 3.46 20.54
CA LEU A 222 6.31 4.15 19.96
C LEU A 222 7.61 3.65 20.56
N GLY A 223 8.51 3.13 19.73
CA GLY A 223 9.89 2.87 20.09
C GLY A 223 10.67 4.17 20.37
N PRO A 224 11.84 4.08 20.98
CA PRO A 224 12.66 5.25 21.31
C PRO A 224 13.13 6.02 20.07
N ASP A 225 13.16 5.39 18.91
CA ASP A 225 13.49 5.99 17.61
C ASP A 225 12.29 6.62 16.89
N GLY A 226 11.08 6.49 17.44
CA GLY A 226 9.85 7.07 16.89
C GLY A 226 9.09 6.19 15.91
N ARG A 227 9.57 4.95 15.65
CA ARG A 227 8.78 3.94 14.93
C ARG A 227 7.73 3.34 15.86
N VAL A 228 6.66 2.79 15.28
CA VAL A 228 5.57 2.13 15.99
C VAL A 228 5.57 0.62 15.75
N LEU A 229 5.19 -0.14 16.75
CA LEU A 229 5.00 -1.57 16.65
C LEU A 229 3.72 -1.86 15.85
N VAL A 230 3.87 -2.60 14.76
CA VAL A 230 2.78 -3.09 13.91
C VAL A 230 2.82 -4.62 13.90
N LEU A 231 1.65 -5.22 13.99
CA LEU A 231 1.45 -6.66 13.90
C LEU A 231 0.92 -7.00 12.50
N LEU A 232 1.47 -8.04 11.88
CA LEU A 232 0.97 -8.59 10.63
C LEU A 232 0.44 -9.99 10.90
N GLU A 233 -0.79 -10.26 10.46
CA GLU A 233 -1.36 -11.60 10.51
C GLU A 233 -0.70 -12.49 9.44
N PRO A 234 -0.11 -13.64 9.82
CA PRO A 234 0.64 -14.47 8.88
C PRO A 234 -0.20 -14.99 7.70
N ASP A 235 -1.47 -15.32 7.96
CA ASP A 235 -2.34 -15.99 6.97
C ASP A 235 -3.02 -15.00 6.02
N THR A 236 -3.32 -13.79 6.51
CA THR A 236 -4.10 -12.79 5.77
C THR A 236 -3.25 -11.61 5.30
N GLY A 237 -2.07 -11.40 5.89
CA GLY A 237 -1.25 -10.22 5.69
C GLY A 237 -1.87 -8.93 6.25
N ALA A 238 -2.97 -9.02 7.01
CA ALA A 238 -3.61 -7.86 7.61
C ALA A 238 -2.68 -7.21 8.62
N ALA A 239 -2.57 -5.89 8.56
CA ALA A 239 -1.79 -5.10 9.50
C ALA A 239 -2.68 -4.56 10.63
N LEU A 240 -2.19 -4.63 11.85
CA LEU A 240 -2.90 -4.26 13.07
C LEU A 240 -2.03 -3.39 13.97
N LEU A 241 -2.65 -2.51 14.74
CA LEU A 241 -2.05 -2.00 15.96
C LEU A 241 -2.29 -2.99 17.10
N PRO A 242 -1.34 -3.16 18.04
CA PRO A 242 -1.56 -3.98 19.22
C PRO A 242 -2.74 -3.49 20.06
N GLY A 243 -3.58 -4.41 20.52
CA GLY A 243 -4.77 -4.15 21.33
C GLY A 243 -5.98 -4.93 20.86
N GLY A 244 -7.08 -4.85 21.57
CA GLY A 244 -8.24 -5.70 21.31
C GLY A 244 -9.55 -5.17 21.86
N ALA A 245 -10.52 -6.06 21.97
CA ALA A 245 -11.83 -5.77 22.54
C ALA A 245 -11.78 -5.86 24.09
N PRO A 246 -12.45 -4.93 24.82
CA PRO A 246 -12.62 -5.08 26.26
C PRO A 246 -13.27 -6.42 26.62
N ALA A 247 -12.73 -7.09 27.62
CA ALA A 247 -13.23 -8.36 28.11
C ALA A 247 -13.69 -8.25 29.58
N LEU A 248 -14.49 -9.22 30.03
CA LEU A 248 -14.98 -9.26 31.42
C LEU A 248 -13.86 -9.15 32.47
N PRO A 249 -12.70 -9.83 32.31
CA PRO A 249 -11.59 -9.71 33.24
C PRO A 249 -10.99 -8.30 33.35
N ASP A 250 -11.21 -7.43 32.38
CA ASP A 250 -10.61 -6.08 32.33
C ASP A 250 -11.32 -5.08 33.27
N GLY A 251 -12.43 -5.48 33.91
CA GLY A 251 -13.13 -4.69 34.93
C GLY A 251 -13.71 -3.38 34.45
N GLY A 252 -13.83 -3.20 33.13
CA GLY A 252 -14.34 -1.97 32.50
C GLY A 252 -13.31 -0.83 32.39
N ASP A 253 -12.08 -1.00 32.86
CA ASP A 253 -11.01 -0.02 32.65
C ASP A 253 -10.44 -0.14 31.24
N PRO A 254 -10.60 0.90 30.38
CA PRO A 254 -10.13 0.87 29.00
C PRO A 254 -8.59 0.80 28.88
N LEU A 255 -7.83 0.94 29.95
CA LEU A 255 -6.37 0.79 29.94
C LEU A 255 -5.89 -0.62 30.33
N VAL A 256 -6.73 -1.42 30.96
CA VAL A 256 -6.40 -2.82 31.27
C VAL A 256 -6.40 -3.67 30.00
N THR A 257 -7.39 -3.50 29.15
CA THR A 257 -7.50 -4.19 27.84
C THR A 257 -6.22 -4.11 27.02
N PRO A 258 -5.70 -2.93 26.65
CA PRO A 258 -4.52 -2.87 25.80
C PRO A 258 -3.26 -3.42 26.49
N ARG A 259 -3.16 -3.38 27.83
CA ARG A 259 -2.03 -3.98 28.54
C ARG A 259 -2.02 -5.51 28.47
N ARG A 260 -3.20 -6.11 28.55
CA ARG A 260 -3.37 -7.55 28.39
C ARG A 260 -3.10 -7.97 26.95
N GLU A 261 -3.81 -7.38 26.00
CA GLU A 261 -3.71 -7.71 24.56
C GLU A 261 -2.29 -7.53 24.02
N VAL A 262 -1.64 -6.39 24.31
CA VAL A 262 -0.26 -6.12 23.87
C VAL A 262 0.72 -7.17 24.40
N ARG A 263 0.52 -7.67 25.62
CA ARG A 263 1.34 -8.75 26.16
C ARG A 263 1.06 -10.09 25.47
N GLU A 264 -0.20 -10.37 25.20
CA GLU A 264 -0.64 -11.63 24.58
C GLU A 264 -0.27 -11.68 23.09
N GLU A 265 -0.60 -10.64 22.32
CA GLU A 265 -0.41 -10.60 20.85
C GLU A 265 1.04 -10.32 20.43
N ALA A 266 1.74 -9.49 21.19
CA ALA A 266 3.03 -8.94 20.78
C ALA A 266 4.20 -9.28 21.70
N ALA A 267 3.95 -9.89 22.88
CA ALA A 267 4.93 -10.06 23.96
C ALA A 267 5.62 -8.73 24.33
N ALA A 268 4.86 -7.64 24.36
CA ALA A 268 5.35 -6.29 24.55
C ALA A 268 4.77 -5.62 25.81
N GLU A 269 5.46 -4.60 26.28
CA GLU A 269 5.01 -3.73 27.38
C GLU A 269 5.18 -2.27 27.00
N PHE A 270 4.34 -1.40 27.56
CA PHE A 270 4.39 0.03 27.29
C PHE A 270 4.23 0.86 28.57
N GLY A 271 4.76 2.07 28.52
CA GLY A 271 4.70 3.04 29.61
C GLY A 271 3.34 3.72 29.75
N THR A 272 3.33 4.93 30.31
CA THR A 272 2.10 5.68 30.52
C THR A 272 1.47 6.10 29.17
N PRO A 273 0.24 5.68 28.86
CA PRO A 273 -0.42 6.01 27.63
C PRO A 273 -0.99 7.44 27.65
N LEU A 274 -0.96 8.08 26.49
CA LEU A 274 -1.67 9.32 26.19
C LEU A 274 -2.89 8.99 25.35
N PHE A 275 -4.05 9.46 25.77
CA PHE A 275 -5.27 9.33 24.98
C PHE A 275 -5.17 10.22 23.73
N LEU A 276 -5.45 9.64 22.57
CA LEU A 276 -5.44 10.36 21.29
C LEU A 276 -6.84 10.80 20.87
N GLY A 277 -7.83 9.95 21.10
CA GLY A 277 -9.18 10.12 20.61
C GLY A 277 -9.88 8.78 20.35
N HIS A 278 -10.95 8.84 19.60
CA HIS A 278 -11.72 7.66 19.25
C HIS A 278 -12.17 7.68 17.78
N LEU A 279 -12.42 6.50 17.24
CA LEU A 279 -13.17 6.33 16.00
C LEU A 279 -14.59 5.96 16.35
N CYS A 280 -15.58 6.55 15.66
CA CYS A 280 -16.98 6.18 15.81
C CYS A 280 -17.52 5.59 14.52
N ASP A 281 -18.42 4.63 14.67
CA ASP A 281 -19.17 4.06 13.56
C ASP A 281 -20.42 4.93 13.36
N PRO A 282 -20.66 5.49 12.15
CA PRO A 282 -21.83 6.33 11.92
C PRO A 282 -23.17 5.58 12.07
N ASP A 283 -23.14 4.26 11.86
CA ASP A 283 -24.34 3.42 11.85
C ASP A 283 -24.54 2.61 13.13
N LYS A 284 -23.57 2.66 14.07
CA LYS A 284 -23.59 1.86 15.31
C LYS A 284 -23.11 2.67 16.50
N PRO A 285 -23.68 2.47 17.69
CA PRO A 285 -23.29 3.20 18.90
C PRO A 285 -21.96 2.66 19.47
N TYR A 286 -20.90 2.58 18.66
CA TYR A 286 -19.62 2.01 19.02
C TYR A 286 -18.50 3.05 18.96
N ALA A 287 -17.64 2.99 19.97
CA ALA A 287 -16.37 3.73 20.00
C ALA A 287 -15.18 2.77 19.96
N ARG A 288 -14.15 3.16 19.21
CA ARG A 288 -12.85 2.48 19.17
C ARG A 288 -11.79 3.45 19.66
N LEU A 289 -11.27 3.22 20.85
CA LEU A 289 -10.32 4.12 21.50
C LEU A 289 -8.92 3.98 20.90
N ARG A 290 -8.20 5.10 20.87
CA ARG A 290 -6.81 5.19 20.41
C ARG A 290 -5.95 5.85 21.47
N TYR A 291 -4.82 5.19 21.76
CA TYR A 291 -3.80 5.68 22.68
C TYR A 291 -2.43 5.70 21.98
N ALA A 292 -1.53 6.54 22.46
CA ALA A 292 -0.11 6.45 22.16
C ALA A 292 0.67 6.24 23.46
N ALA A 293 1.68 5.37 23.42
CA ALA A 293 2.52 5.12 24.58
C ALA A 293 3.96 4.78 24.15
N PRO A 294 4.97 5.05 25.00
CA PRO A 294 6.31 4.57 24.75
C PRO A 294 6.35 3.05 24.90
N LEU A 295 6.89 2.36 23.91
CA LEU A 295 7.22 0.93 23.99
C LEU A 295 8.38 0.78 24.97
N THR A 296 8.21 -0.02 26.03
CA THR A 296 9.22 -0.17 27.07
C THR A 296 9.91 -1.52 27.07
N ARG A 297 9.25 -2.53 26.48
CA ARG A 297 9.80 -3.87 26.35
C ARG A 297 9.24 -4.56 25.12
N LEU A 298 10.08 -5.36 24.44
CA LEU A 298 9.67 -6.28 23.41
C LEU A 298 10.37 -7.63 23.65
N GLY A 299 9.61 -8.60 24.17
CA GLY A 299 10.07 -9.95 24.43
C GLY A 299 10.09 -10.83 23.16
N PRO A 300 10.43 -12.12 23.28
CA PRO A 300 10.29 -13.06 22.18
C PRO A 300 8.82 -13.20 21.78
N PRO A 301 8.52 -13.50 20.49
CA PRO A 301 7.14 -13.69 20.04
C PRO A 301 6.42 -14.75 20.88
N SER A 302 5.15 -14.56 21.13
CA SER A 302 4.26 -15.50 21.81
C SER A 302 3.07 -15.86 20.93
N VAL A 303 2.50 -17.03 21.21
CA VAL A 303 1.22 -17.43 20.61
C VAL A 303 0.12 -16.62 21.29
N ASP A 304 -0.69 -15.90 20.50
CA ASP A 304 -1.87 -15.23 20.99
C ASP A 304 -2.90 -16.28 21.48
N PRO A 305 -3.30 -16.25 22.76
CA PRO A 305 -4.22 -17.23 23.31
C PRO A 305 -5.62 -17.22 22.66
N ALA A 306 -6.04 -16.08 22.12
CA ALA A 306 -7.36 -15.92 21.53
C ALA A 306 -7.45 -16.54 20.13
N THR A 307 -6.37 -16.46 19.35
CA THR A 307 -6.34 -16.91 17.96
C THR A 307 -5.51 -18.18 17.74
N GLY A 308 -4.64 -18.54 18.67
CA GLY A 308 -3.68 -19.64 18.53
C GLY A 308 -2.54 -19.34 17.55
N ARG A 309 -2.35 -18.08 17.16
CA ARG A 309 -1.39 -17.65 16.14
C ARG A 309 -0.28 -16.80 16.74
N THR A 310 0.84 -16.76 16.05
CA THR A 310 1.93 -15.82 16.35
C THR A 310 1.95 -14.74 15.30
N HIS A 311 1.77 -13.48 15.69
CA HIS A 311 1.85 -12.35 14.78
C HIS A 311 3.29 -12.09 14.35
N ILE A 312 3.49 -11.71 13.09
CA ILE A 312 4.74 -11.15 12.62
C ILE A 312 4.79 -9.69 13.09
N ARG A 313 5.90 -9.33 13.74
CA ARG A 313 6.08 -8.00 14.32
C ARG A 313 7.05 -7.20 13.47
N VAL A 314 6.70 -5.95 13.19
CA VAL A 314 7.57 -4.99 12.48
C VAL A 314 7.53 -3.64 13.19
N LEU A 315 8.61 -2.85 13.04
CA LEU A 315 8.61 -1.45 13.41
C LEU A 315 8.49 -0.59 12.14
N ALA A 316 7.48 0.26 12.11
CA ALA A 316 7.15 1.12 10.98
C ALA A 316 7.11 2.60 11.43
N THR A 317 7.36 3.55 10.54
CA THR A 317 6.97 4.93 10.85
C THR A 317 5.43 5.01 10.96
N PRO A 318 4.87 5.98 11.69
CA PRO A 318 3.42 6.15 11.75
C PRO A 318 2.78 6.27 10.36
N GLU A 319 3.47 6.89 9.42
CA GLU A 319 3.04 7.01 8.01
C GLU A 319 3.01 5.65 7.31
N GLN A 320 4.09 4.85 7.41
CA GLN A 320 4.12 3.49 6.84
C GLN A 320 3.05 2.59 7.45
N ALA A 321 2.84 2.69 8.77
CA ALA A 321 1.77 1.96 9.45
C ALA A 321 0.39 2.32 8.88
N SER A 322 0.11 3.61 8.69
CA SER A 322 -1.16 4.06 8.10
C SER A 322 -1.37 3.56 6.68
N GLU A 323 -0.32 3.54 5.87
CA GLU A 323 -0.37 2.95 4.52
C GLU A 323 -0.66 1.45 4.54
N LEU A 324 -0.12 0.73 5.52
CA LEU A 324 -0.41 -0.69 5.73
C LEU A 324 -1.84 -0.95 6.20
N PHE A 325 -2.40 -0.04 7.00
CA PHE A 325 -3.78 -0.18 7.50
C PHE A 325 -4.84 0.26 6.49
N ASP A 326 -4.45 0.90 5.40
CA ASP A 326 -5.35 1.42 4.35
C ASP A 326 -6.45 2.32 4.95
N TRP A 327 -6.05 3.32 5.75
CA TRP A 327 -7.00 4.17 6.47
C TRP A 327 -7.39 5.45 5.74
N GLY A 328 -6.77 5.76 4.60
CA GLY A 328 -7.12 6.91 3.77
C GLY A 328 -7.04 8.27 4.47
N LEU A 329 -7.86 9.22 4.02
CA LEU A 329 -7.92 10.60 4.56
C LEU A 329 -8.17 10.69 6.07
N PRO A 330 -9.09 9.92 6.69
CA PRO A 330 -9.28 9.95 8.13
C PRO A 330 -8.02 9.58 8.92
N ALA A 331 -7.04 8.96 8.29
CA ALA A 331 -5.75 8.71 8.90
C ALA A 331 -4.95 9.99 9.16
N ALA A 332 -5.15 11.06 8.39
CA ALA A 332 -4.40 12.31 8.55
C ALA A 332 -4.60 12.92 9.94
N ASP A 333 -5.85 13.01 10.43
CA ASP A 333 -6.16 13.54 11.74
C ASP A 333 -5.61 12.65 12.85
N GLN A 334 -5.72 11.34 12.70
CA GLN A 334 -5.15 10.39 13.65
C GLN A 334 -3.63 10.46 13.67
N LEU A 335 -2.96 10.56 12.52
CA LEU A 335 -1.52 10.76 12.41
C LEU A 335 -1.07 12.06 13.08
N ALA A 336 -1.80 13.16 12.89
CA ALA A 336 -1.52 14.42 13.56
C ALA A 336 -1.56 14.25 15.09
N ALA A 337 -2.57 13.55 15.63
CA ALA A 337 -2.67 13.24 17.06
C ALA A 337 -1.51 12.35 17.55
N VAL A 338 -1.10 11.35 16.76
CA VAL A 338 0.07 10.49 17.06
C VAL A 338 1.35 11.32 17.14
N HIS A 339 1.58 12.23 16.19
CA HIS A 339 2.77 13.08 16.19
C HIS A 339 2.79 14.07 17.35
N GLN A 340 1.63 14.62 17.74
CA GLN A 340 1.52 15.46 18.93
C GLN A 340 1.84 14.66 20.20
N ALA A 341 1.29 13.47 20.35
CA ALA A 341 1.57 12.59 21.48
C ALA A 341 3.05 12.18 21.53
N ARG A 342 3.63 11.79 20.37
CA ARG A 342 5.06 11.49 20.24
C ARG A 342 5.94 12.65 20.77
N ALA A 343 5.64 13.88 20.32
CA ALA A 343 6.38 15.06 20.78
C ALA A 343 6.25 15.30 22.30
N ARG A 344 5.04 15.09 22.86
CA ARG A 344 4.79 15.21 24.32
C ARG A 344 5.54 14.13 25.11
N LEU A 345 5.76 12.95 24.52
CA LEU A 345 6.54 11.87 25.12
C LEU A 345 8.06 12.07 24.97
N GLY A 346 8.50 13.14 24.28
CA GLY A 346 9.92 13.39 24.02
C GLY A 346 10.58 12.43 23.05
N ILE A 347 9.79 11.71 22.24
CA ILE A 347 10.28 10.72 21.29
C ILE A 347 10.59 11.40 19.95
N PRO A 348 11.74 11.14 19.29
CA PRO A 348 12.09 11.72 17.99
C PRO A 348 11.16 11.25 16.88
N ARG A 349 11.12 12.00 15.76
CA ARG A 349 10.42 11.52 14.54
C ARG A 349 11.31 10.53 13.80
N ALA A 350 10.78 9.35 13.52
CA ALA A 350 11.47 8.37 12.71
C ALA A 350 11.55 8.79 11.23
N ALA A 351 12.68 8.52 10.60
CA ALA A 351 12.78 8.55 9.15
C ALA A 351 12.22 7.26 8.56
N ARG A 352 11.62 7.36 7.37
CA ARG A 352 11.12 6.21 6.63
C ARG A 352 12.28 5.28 6.28
N GLN A 353 12.14 4.01 6.55
CA GLN A 353 13.16 3.00 6.33
C GLN A 353 12.53 1.63 6.03
N PRO A 354 13.32 0.65 5.52
CA PRO A 354 12.83 -0.68 5.23
C PRO A 354 12.23 -1.36 6.47
N LEU A 355 11.09 -2.02 6.25
CA LEU A 355 10.42 -2.81 7.29
C LEU A 355 11.16 -4.14 7.45
N THR A 356 11.55 -4.42 8.69
CA THR A 356 12.24 -5.65 9.05
C THR A 356 11.40 -6.42 10.07
N GLU A 357 11.28 -7.72 9.86
CA GLU A 357 10.66 -8.61 10.84
C GLU A 357 11.48 -8.66 12.14
N LEU A 358 10.80 -8.70 13.25
CA LEU A 358 11.36 -8.79 14.59
C LEU A 358 11.11 -10.20 15.15
N PRO A 359 11.97 -11.19 14.82
CA PRO A 359 11.72 -12.59 15.16
C PRO A 359 11.99 -12.89 16.63
N ASP A 360 12.78 -12.05 17.32
CA ASP A 360 13.24 -12.28 18.69
C ASP A 360 12.90 -11.11 19.61
N ALA A 361 13.31 -11.23 20.87
CA ALA A 361 13.34 -10.10 21.79
C ALA A 361 14.32 -9.03 21.29
N ILE A 362 13.94 -7.77 21.48
CA ILE A 362 14.75 -6.63 21.08
C ILE A 362 15.09 -5.79 22.30
N ASP A 363 16.36 -5.46 22.42
CA ASP A 363 16.79 -4.37 23.30
C ASP A 363 16.44 -3.04 22.63
N LEU A 364 15.43 -2.37 23.16
CA LEU A 364 14.94 -1.10 22.61
C LEU A 364 15.97 0.02 22.70
N THR A 365 17.03 -0.13 23.51
CA THR A 365 18.12 0.86 23.58
C THR A 365 19.03 0.84 22.35
N THR A 366 18.93 -0.21 21.51
CA THR A 366 19.70 -0.37 20.28
C THR A 366 18.98 0.16 19.03
N LEU A 367 17.75 0.66 19.19
CA LEU A 367 16.96 1.30 18.12
C LEU A 367 17.33 2.81 17.98
#